data_d823e7211e65e49765f17ca99858169a
#
_entry.id   d823e7211e65e49765f17ca99858169a
#
_cell.length_a   1.000
_cell.length_b   1.000
_cell.length_c   1.000
_cell.angle_alpha   90.00
_cell.angle_beta   90.00
_cell.angle_gamma   90.00
#
_symmetry.space_group_name_H-M   'P 1'
#
loop_
_entity.id
_entity.type
_entity.pdbx_description
1 polymer ?
#
loop_
_entity_poly.entity_id
_entity_poly.type
_entity_poly.pdbx_seq_one_letter_code
_entity_poly.pdbx_strand_id
1 'polypeptide(L)'
;INDNLEAMAKQLYDYWFVQFDFPNEEGKPYKSSGGAMVWNERLKREIPIGWQVENLKDFAEIKNGATPSTTDEANYGGDIVWITPKDLSDQQSKFVYQGERNITKQGFNSCSTSMLPTNSVLMSSRAPIGLISIAKHEVCTNQGFKSFIPKDMNDSIYLYYYIKHHIKQIEQLGTGTTFKEVSRDDLCKFPILVIGAKDAYKQWIVLQDEIANKQFVLTKEIAALTKQRDELLPLLMNGQ
;
A
#
# COMPACT_ATOMS: atom_id res chain seq x y z
N ILE A 1 -17.27 -1.47 11.62
CA ILE A 1 -17.11 -2.74 10.85
C ILE A 1 -15.80 -2.69 10.06
N ASN A 2 -15.54 -1.63 9.31
CA ASN A 2 -14.34 -1.53 8.47
C ASN A 2 -13.05 -1.62 9.29
N ASP A 3 -12.99 -0.93 10.43
CA ASP A 3 -11.83 -0.97 11.33
C ASP A 3 -11.58 -2.38 11.89
N ASN A 4 -12.64 -3.11 12.22
CA ASN A 4 -12.52 -4.50 12.67
C ASN A 4 -11.99 -5.41 11.56
N LEU A 5 -12.44 -5.21 10.31
CA LEU A 5 -11.92 -5.96 9.16
C LEU A 5 -10.43 -5.67 8.92
N GLU A 6 -10.01 -4.41 9.06
CA GLU A 6 -8.59 -4.06 8.96
C GLU A 6 -7.76 -4.67 10.10
N ALA A 7 -8.28 -4.64 11.32
CA ALA A 7 -7.63 -5.28 12.46
C ALA A 7 -7.47 -6.79 12.26
N MET A 8 -8.52 -7.48 11.76
CA MET A 8 -8.47 -8.91 11.43
C MET A 8 -7.45 -9.20 10.32
N ALA A 9 -7.46 -8.43 9.25
CA ALA A 9 -6.53 -8.60 8.14
C ALA A 9 -5.08 -8.42 8.58
N LYS A 10 -4.81 -7.38 9.40
CA LYS A 10 -3.49 -7.15 9.99
C LYS A 10 -3.09 -8.27 10.94
N GLN A 11 -3.99 -8.72 11.81
CA GLN A 11 -3.72 -9.80 12.74
C GLN A 11 -3.36 -11.10 12.00
N LEU A 12 -4.06 -11.39 10.91
CA LEU A 12 -3.76 -12.55 10.07
C LEU A 12 -2.38 -12.43 9.41
N TYR A 13 -2.00 -11.23 8.94
CA TYR A 13 -0.65 -10.96 8.44
C TYR A 13 0.41 -11.18 9.54
N ASP A 14 0.20 -10.59 10.73
CA ASP A 14 1.13 -10.70 11.84
C ASP A 14 1.30 -12.16 12.28
N TYR A 15 0.21 -12.92 12.36
CA TYR A 15 0.23 -14.32 12.77
C TYR A 15 1.00 -15.20 11.76
N TRP A 16 0.78 -14.99 10.46
CA TRP A 16 1.40 -15.83 9.44
C TRP A 16 2.83 -15.44 9.09
N PHE A 17 3.15 -14.14 9.02
CA PHE A 17 4.43 -13.66 8.47
C PHE A 17 5.34 -12.96 9.48
N VAL A 18 4.78 -12.55 10.62
CA VAL A 18 5.60 -12.00 11.70
C VAL A 18 5.87 -13.07 12.76
N GLN A 19 4.86 -13.83 13.17
CA GLN A 19 4.99 -14.92 14.14
C GLN A 19 5.40 -16.25 13.50
N PHE A 20 5.15 -16.42 12.19
CA PHE A 20 5.39 -17.63 11.40
C PHE A 20 4.51 -18.82 11.77
N ASP A 21 3.30 -18.54 12.28
CA ASP A 21 2.31 -19.54 12.63
C ASP A 21 1.26 -19.76 11.52
N PHE A 22 1.70 -19.69 10.25
CA PHE A 22 0.88 -20.13 9.13
C PHE A 22 0.60 -21.65 9.23
N PRO A 23 -0.51 -22.16 8.65
CA PRO A 23 -0.86 -23.58 8.72
C PRO A 23 0.21 -24.43 8.00
N ASN A 24 0.71 -25.44 8.71
CA ASN A 24 1.55 -26.47 8.13
C ASN A 24 0.71 -27.52 7.39
N GLU A 25 1.32 -28.61 6.91
CA GLU A 25 0.64 -29.69 6.18
C GLU A 25 -0.47 -30.39 7.00
N GLU A 26 -0.37 -30.35 8.34
CA GLU A 26 -1.38 -30.88 9.26
C GLU A 26 -2.44 -29.83 9.66
N GLY A 27 -2.36 -28.60 9.13
CA GLY A 27 -3.22 -27.50 9.53
C GLY A 27 -2.91 -26.88 10.89
N LYS A 28 -1.77 -27.24 11.52
CA LYS A 28 -1.30 -26.69 12.79
C LYS A 28 -0.42 -25.43 12.56
N PRO A 29 -0.33 -24.52 13.56
CA PRO A 29 0.57 -23.36 13.47
C PRO A 29 2.02 -23.81 13.27
N TYR A 30 2.72 -23.33 12.23
CA TYR A 30 4.02 -23.85 11.82
C TYR A 30 5.07 -23.74 12.93
N LYS A 31 5.38 -22.52 13.37
CA LYS A 31 6.45 -22.29 14.37
C LYS A 31 6.09 -22.87 15.74
N SER A 32 4.88 -22.60 16.20
CA SER A 32 4.42 -23.07 17.54
C SER A 32 4.31 -24.58 17.64
N SER A 33 4.21 -25.31 16.50
CA SER A 33 4.21 -26.76 16.45
C SER A 33 5.60 -27.36 16.20
N GLY A 34 6.67 -26.57 16.32
CA GLY A 34 8.04 -27.02 16.15
C GLY A 34 8.55 -26.98 14.71
N GLY A 35 7.95 -26.19 13.84
CA GLY A 35 8.40 -25.96 12.48
C GLY A 35 9.86 -25.47 12.44
N ALA A 36 10.64 -26.02 11.52
CA ALA A 36 12.08 -25.77 11.46
C ALA A 36 12.39 -24.34 11.00
N MET A 37 13.27 -23.66 11.72
CA MET A 37 13.65 -22.26 11.50
C MET A 37 15.14 -22.16 11.17
N VAL A 38 15.52 -21.11 10.43
CA VAL A 38 16.91 -20.82 10.09
C VAL A 38 17.17 -19.32 10.30
N TRP A 39 18.35 -19.00 10.86
CA TRP A 39 18.78 -17.62 11.04
C TRP A 39 19.03 -16.92 9.72
N ASN A 40 18.46 -15.71 9.55
CA ASN A 40 18.71 -14.89 8.37
C ASN A 40 19.47 -13.62 8.76
N GLU A 41 20.68 -13.47 8.19
CA GLU A 41 21.57 -12.34 8.51
C GLU A 41 21.05 -10.99 8.04
N ARG A 42 20.25 -10.93 6.98
CA ARG A 42 19.71 -9.66 6.46
C ARG A 42 18.56 -9.14 7.29
N LEU A 43 17.68 -10.03 7.76
CA LEU A 43 16.53 -9.67 8.59
C LEU A 43 16.86 -9.67 10.08
N LYS A 44 18.06 -10.17 10.47
CA LYS A 44 18.49 -10.32 11.87
C LYS A 44 17.48 -11.07 12.73
N ARG A 45 16.89 -12.12 12.17
CA ARG A 45 15.89 -12.97 12.81
C ARG A 45 15.84 -14.35 12.19
N GLU A 46 15.23 -15.28 12.89
CA GLU A 46 14.90 -16.60 12.33
C GLU A 46 13.71 -16.48 11.37
N ILE A 47 13.79 -17.24 10.26
CA ILE A 47 12.72 -17.41 9.28
C ILE A 47 12.46 -18.89 9.05
N PRO A 48 11.28 -19.32 8.56
CA PRO A 48 11.01 -20.72 8.22
C PRO A 48 11.99 -21.25 7.18
N ILE A 49 12.38 -22.52 7.32
CA ILE A 49 13.22 -23.18 6.30
C ILE A 49 12.48 -23.14 4.94
N GLY A 50 13.26 -22.88 3.87
CA GLY A 50 12.75 -22.78 2.51
C GLY A 50 12.21 -21.39 2.13
N TRP A 51 12.10 -20.46 3.09
CA TRP A 51 11.81 -19.07 2.78
C TRP A 51 13.08 -18.32 2.42
N GLN A 52 12.96 -17.31 1.57
CA GLN A 52 14.11 -16.56 1.06
C GLN A 52 13.93 -15.06 1.34
N VAL A 53 15.07 -14.35 1.31
CA VAL A 53 15.06 -12.88 1.43
C VAL A 53 15.69 -12.30 0.18
N GLU A 54 14.93 -11.50 -0.53
CA GLU A 54 15.35 -10.83 -1.76
C GLU A 54 15.46 -9.33 -1.56
N ASN A 55 15.85 -8.61 -2.59
CA ASN A 55 15.72 -7.16 -2.62
C ASN A 55 14.31 -6.77 -3.09
N LEU A 56 13.77 -5.68 -2.57
CA LEU A 56 12.44 -5.22 -2.94
C LEU A 56 12.27 -4.98 -4.46
N LYS A 57 13.35 -4.53 -5.14
CA LYS A 57 13.36 -4.38 -6.62
C LYS A 57 13.15 -5.71 -7.37
N ASP A 58 13.51 -6.83 -6.74
CA ASP A 58 13.38 -8.15 -7.34
C ASP A 58 11.95 -8.71 -7.16
N PHE A 59 11.20 -8.15 -6.22
CA PHE A 59 9.80 -8.45 -5.92
C PHE A 59 8.82 -7.51 -6.61
N ALA A 60 9.13 -6.22 -6.69
CA ALA A 60 8.28 -5.18 -7.26
C ALA A 60 9.09 -4.14 -8.05
N GLU A 61 8.53 -3.64 -9.14
CA GLU A 61 9.07 -2.46 -9.81
C GLU A 61 8.76 -1.22 -8.98
N ILE A 62 9.75 -0.33 -8.79
CA ILE A 62 9.59 0.89 -8.01
C ILE A 62 9.59 2.10 -8.95
N LYS A 63 8.50 2.87 -8.93
CA LYS A 63 8.32 4.08 -9.74
C LYS A 63 8.32 5.34 -8.87
N ASN A 64 8.91 6.39 -9.41
CA ASN A 64 8.76 7.74 -8.87
C ASN A 64 7.52 8.40 -9.47
N GLY A 65 6.87 9.26 -8.70
CA GLY A 65 5.90 10.18 -9.24
C GLY A 65 6.52 11.52 -9.64
N ALA A 66 5.75 12.37 -10.31
CA ALA A 66 6.14 13.72 -10.68
C ALA A 66 4.93 14.67 -10.68
N THR A 67 5.21 15.96 -10.63
CA THR A 67 4.21 17.02 -10.65
C THR A 67 4.33 17.80 -11.95
N PRO A 68 3.25 17.90 -12.75
CA PRO A 68 3.20 18.84 -13.87
C PRO A 68 3.37 20.29 -13.39
N SER A 69 3.82 21.19 -14.24
CA SER A 69 3.91 22.61 -13.88
C SER A 69 2.57 23.14 -13.36
N THR A 70 2.59 23.72 -12.16
CA THR A 70 1.39 24.29 -11.53
C THR A 70 1.02 25.66 -12.07
N THR A 71 1.91 26.30 -12.84
CA THR A 71 1.66 27.59 -13.50
C THR A 71 0.87 27.45 -14.79
N ASP A 72 0.75 26.24 -15.34
CA ASP A 72 -0.02 25.94 -16.53
C ASP A 72 -1.29 25.16 -16.13
N GLU A 73 -2.41 25.86 -16.09
CA GLU A 73 -3.72 25.31 -15.71
C GLU A 73 -4.20 24.23 -16.69
N ALA A 74 -3.73 24.22 -17.95
CA ALA A 74 -4.05 23.20 -18.94
C ALA A 74 -3.53 21.81 -18.58
N ASN A 75 -2.61 21.71 -17.61
CA ASN A 75 -2.13 20.44 -17.09
C ASN A 75 -3.13 19.73 -16.15
N TYR A 76 -4.16 20.42 -15.68
CA TYR A 76 -5.06 19.96 -14.61
C TYR A 76 -6.53 19.91 -15.07
N GLY A 77 -7.38 19.20 -14.30
CA GLY A 77 -8.82 19.11 -14.59
C GLY A 77 -9.20 18.05 -15.63
N GLY A 78 -8.28 17.15 -15.99
CA GLY A 78 -8.56 16.06 -16.94
C GLY A 78 -9.07 14.78 -16.27
N ASP A 79 -8.96 13.67 -17.01
CA ASP A 79 -9.50 12.36 -16.60
C ASP A 79 -8.45 11.45 -15.96
N ILE A 80 -7.15 11.83 -15.95
CA ILE A 80 -6.09 11.02 -15.37
C ILE A 80 -6.03 11.26 -13.87
N VAL A 81 -6.30 10.21 -13.10
CA VAL A 81 -6.25 10.24 -11.65
C VAL A 81 -4.81 10.48 -11.19
N TRP A 82 -4.61 11.54 -10.41
CA TRP A 82 -3.30 11.94 -9.89
C TRP A 82 -3.36 12.11 -8.38
N ILE A 83 -2.57 11.29 -7.68
CA ILE A 83 -2.60 11.15 -6.23
C ILE A 83 -1.44 11.92 -5.59
N THR A 84 -1.73 12.59 -4.49
CA THR A 84 -0.77 13.31 -3.64
C THR A 84 -0.73 12.72 -2.23
N PRO A 85 0.32 12.93 -1.43
CA PRO A 85 0.33 12.49 -0.02
C PRO A 85 -0.83 13.08 0.81
N LYS A 86 -1.31 14.28 0.46
CA LYS A 86 -2.49 14.88 1.10
C LYS A 86 -3.73 14.00 0.93
N ASP A 87 -3.95 13.47 -0.28
CA ASP A 87 -5.11 12.62 -0.54
C ASP A 87 -5.11 11.36 0.35
N LEU A 88 -3.93 10.75 0.57
CA LEU A 88 -3.81 9.61 1.47
C LEU A 88 -4.00 10.00 2.94
N SER A 89 -3.50 11.17 3.33
CA SER A 89 -3.67 11.70 4.69
C SER A 89 -5.14 11.98 5.01
N ASP A 90 -5.87 12.56 4.06
CA ASP A 90 -7.26 12.95 4.24
C ASP A 90 -8.19 11.72 4.21
N GLN A 91 -7.93 10.76 3.34
CA GLN A 91 -8.77 9.57 3.18
C GLN A 91 -8.52 8.51 4.24
N GLN A 92 -7.30 8.39 4.76
CA GLN A 92 -6.84 7.38 5.74
C GLN A 92 -7.34 5.96 5.45
N SER A 93 -7.43 5.63 4.17
CA SER A 93 -7.98 4.37 3.68
C SER A 93 -6.89 3.46 3.14
N LYS A 94 -7.07 2.14 3.34
CA LYS A 94 -6.24 1.11 2.69
C LYS A 94 -6.30 1.21 1.16
N PHE A 95 -7.41 1.68 0.61
CA PHE A 95 -7.63 1.76 -0.82
C PHE A 95 -7.83 3.21 -1.25
N VAL A 96 -7.21 3.59 -2.36
CA VAL A 96 -7.37 4.89 -2.98
C VAL A 96 -7.91 4.74 -4.40
N TYR A 97 -8.88 5.61 -4.73
CA TYR A 97 -9.58 5.60 -6.02
C TYR A 97 -9.32 6.85 -6.84
N GLN A 98 -9.20 7.98 -6.15
CA GLN A 98 -9.08 9.30 -6.75
C GLN A 98 -8.35 10.23 -5.80
N GLY A 99 -7.74 11.28 -6.34
CA GLY A 99 -7.22 12.42 -5.61
C GLY A 99 -8.19 13.61 -5.65
N GLU A 100 -7.80 14.69 -4.99
CA GLU A 100 -8.51 15.98 -5.03
C GLU A 100 -8.47 16.57 -6.46
N ARG A 101 -7.37 16.36 -7.20
CA ARG A 101 -7.15 16.92 -8.54
C ARG A 101 -6.71 15.82 -9.50
N ASN A 102 -7.33 15.80 -10.68
CA ASN A 102 -6.86 15.03 -11.82
C ASN A 102 -5.94 15.87 -12.71
N ILE A 103 -5.17 15.20 -13.56
CA ILE A 103 -4.36 15.85 -14.58
C ILE A 103 -4.87 15.50 -15.98
N THR A 104 -4.56 16.36 -16.94
CA THR A 104 -4.86 16.13 -18.35
C THR A 104 -3.79 15.24 -18.98
N LYS A 105 -4.04 14.78 -20.22
CA LYS A 105 -3.03 14.09 -21.02
C LYS A 105 -1.82 14.98 -21.31
N GLN A 106 -2.03 16.30 -21.44
CA GLN A 106 -0.95 17.27 -21.56
C GLN A 106 -0.12 17.31 -20.26
N GLY A 107 -0.76 17.40 -19.10
CA GLY A 107 -0.09 17.38 -17.80
C GLY A 107 0.70 16.09 -17.59
N PHE A 108 0.12 14.94 -17.93
CA PHE A 108 0.82 13.64 -17.85
C PHE A 108 2.09 13.62 -18.72
N ASN A 109 2.01 14.11 -19.96
CA ASN A 109 3.13 14.12 -20.90
C ASN A 109 4.18 15.22 -20.58
N SER A 110 3.83 16.22 -19.79
CA SER A 110 4.71 17.33 -19.43
C SER A 110 5.71 17.02 -18.33
N CYS A 111 5.55 15.90 -17.63
CA CYS A 111 6.42 15.50 -16.52
C CYS A 111 6.77 14.01 -16.56
N SER A 112 7.68 13.59 -15.69
CA SER A 112 8.20 12.22 -15.64
C SER A 112 7.37 11.28 -14.75
N THR A 113 6.09 11.58 -14.53
CA THR A 113 5.20 10.66 -13.82
C THR A 113 4.93 9.40 -14.66
N SER A 114 4.59 8.32 -14.00
CA SER A 114 4.28 7.05 -14.66
C SER A 114 2.84 6.65 -14.36
N MET A 115 2.16 6.06 -15.33
CA MET A 115 0.90 5.38 -15.08
C MET A 115 1.17 4.10 -14.28
N LEU A 116 0.49 3.96 -13.17
CA LEU A 116 0.57 2.82 -12.26
C LEU A 116 -0.69 1.97 -12.47
N PRO A 117 -0.56 0.67 -12.69
CA PRO A 117 -1.72 -0.21 -12.87
C PRO A 117 -2.51 -0.35 -11.56
N THR A 118 -3.76 -0.78 -11.69
CA THR A 118 -4.60 -1.19 -10.56
C THR A 118 -3.86 -2.16 -9.65
N ASN A 119 -4.07 -2.05 -8.35
CA ASN A 119 -3.40 -2.79 -7.28
C ASN A 119 -1.92 -2.43 -7.06
N SER A 120 -1.39 -1.37 -7.67
CA SER A 120 -0.09 -0.83 -7.24
C SER A 120 -0.15 -0.33 -5.80
N VAL A 121 0.93 -0.53 -5.05
CA VAL A 121 1.06 -0.05 -3.67
C VAL A 121 1.75 1.32 -3.69
N LEU A 122 1.06 2.34 -3.19
CA LEU A 122 1.53 3.71 -3.12
C LEU A 122 2.08 4.00 -1.73
N MET A 123 3.28 4.55 -1.61
CA MET A 123 3.84 4.97 -0.33
C MET A 123 4.41 6.38 -0.44
N SER A 124 4.01 7.26 0.47
CA SER A 124 4.66 8.58 0.57
C SER A 124 6.11 8.43 1.02
N SER A 125 7.03 9.06 0.30
CA SER A 125 8.46 9.00 0.57
C SER A 125 8.98 10.19 1.37
N ARG A 126 8.13 11.20 1.64
CA ARG A 126 8.44 12.42 2.40
C ARG A 126 7.20 13.05 3.00
N ALA A 127 7.34 13.77 4.09
CA ALA A 127 6.47 14.74 4.76
C ALA A 127 4.97 14.39 4.85
N PRO A 128 4.52 13.36 5.52
CA PRO A 128 5.26 12.33 6.26
C PRO A 128 5.66 11.14 5.36
N ILE A 129 6.70 10.42 5.75
CA ILE A 129 7.04 9.12 5.14
C ILE A 129 6.04 8.09 5.66
N GLY A 130 5.55 7.21 4.78
CA GLY A 130 4.83 6.01 5.19
C GLY A 130 3.31 6.11 5.17
N LEU A 131 2.72 7.17 4.61
CA LEU A 131 1.33 7.05 4.18
C LEU A 131 1.28 6.01 3.05
N ILE A 132 0.48 4.97 3.24
CA ILE A 132 0.45 3.83 2.32
C ILE A 132 -0.98 3.46 1.95
N SER A 133 -1.20 3.16 0.66
CA SER A 133 -2.49 2.75 0.13
C SER A 133 -2.33 1.87 -1.10
N ILE A 134 -3.37 1.13 -1.48
CA ILE A 134 -3.44 0.32 -2.70
C ILE A 134 -4.33 1.04 -3.71
N ALA A 135 -3.82 1.30 -4.90
CA ALA A 135 -4.59 1.92 -5.97
C ALA A 135 -5.64 0.96 -6.53
N LYS A 136 -6.90 1.38 -6.63
CA LYS A 136 -8.00 0.58 -7.17
C LYS A 136 -8.41 0.95 -8.59
N HIS A 137 -7.70 1.91 -9.18
CA HIS A 137 -7.73 2.27 -10.60
C HIS A 137 -6.31 2.49 -11.09
N GLU A 138 -6.14 2.67 -12.39
CA GLU A 138 -4.92 3.24 -12.93
C GLU A 138 -4.77 4.67 -12.43
N VAL A 139 -3.61 4.97 -11.86
CA VAL A 139 -3.31 6.28 -11.27
C VAL A 139 -1.88 6.71 -11.61
N CYS A 140 -1.61 7.98 -11.51
CA CYS A 140 -0.25 8.48 -11.38
C CYS A 140 -0.08 9.24 -10.07
N THR A 141 1.14 9.56 -9.68
CA THR A 141 1.43 10.17 -8.38
C THR A 141 2.36 11.38 -8.54
N ASN A 142 2.36 12.25 -7.53
CA ASN A 142 3.33 13.33 -7.47
C ASN A 142 4.72 12.82 -7.00
N GLN A 143 5.73 13.71 -7.00
CA GLN A 143 7.10 13.38 -6.60
C GLN A 143 7.26 12.96 -5.13
N GLY A 144 6.23 13.13 -4.30
CA GLY A 144 6.23 12.70 -2.91
C GLY A 144 6.02 11.20 -2.70
N PHE A 145 5.90 10.44 -3.78
CA PHE A 145 5.69 8.99 -3.74
C PHE A 145 6.87 8.19 -4.26
N LYS A 146 7.01 7.00 -3.69
CA LYS A 146 7.64 5.82 -4.29
C LYS A 146 6.56 4.74 -4.35
N SER A 147 6.19 4.38 -5.57
CA SER A 147 5.08 3.45 -5.83
C SER A 147 5.62 2.11 -6.28
N PHE A 148 5.01 1.04 -5.81
CA PHE A 148 5.47 -0.33 -6.04
C PHE A 148 4.45 -1.06 -6.92
N ILE A 149 4.94 -1.65 -8.00
CA ILE A 149 4.18 -2.52 -8.89
C ILE A 149 4.69 -3.94 -8.65
N PRO A 150 3.98 -4.79 -7.88
CA PRO A 150 4.38 -6.17 -7.68
C PRO A 150 4.52 -6.91 -9.01
N LYS A 151 5.48 -7.82 -9.15
CA LYS A 151 5.61 -8.66 -10.34
C LYS A 151 4.41 -9.60 -10.53
N ASP A 152 3.87 -10.09 -9.42
CA ASP A 152 2.54 -10.72 -9.37
C ASP A 152 1.59 -9.78 -8.62
N MET A 153 0.52 -9.34 -9.30
CA MET A 153 -0.45 -8.41 -8.70
C MET A 153 -1.23 -9.01 -7.53
N ASN A 154 -1.24 -10.32 -7.38
CA ASN A 154 -1.81 -10.99 -6.22
C ASN A 154 -1.00 -10.69 -4.93
N ASP A 155 0.26 -10.29 -5.08
CA ASP A 155 1.14 -9.96 -3.95
C ASP A 155 0.90 -8.54 -3.39
N SER A 156 0.01 -7.75 -3.97
CA SER A 156 -0.23 -6.34 -3.57
C SER A 156 -0.61 -6.18 -2.10
N ILE A 157 -1.49 -7.05 -1.59
CA ILE A 157 -1.91 -6.99 -0.20
C ILE A 157 -0.78 -7.43 0.74
N TYR A 158 0.00 -8.45 0.35
CA TYR A 158 1.18 -8.85 1.10
C TYR A 158 2.20 -7.72 1.17
N LEU A 159 2.52 -7.12 0.03
CA LEU A 159 3.47 -6.00 -0.06
C LEU A 159 2.99 -4.79 0.76
N TYR A 160 1.69 -4.47 0.72
CA TYR A 160 1.12 -3.42 1.55
C TYR A 160 1.38 -3.64 3.03
N TYR A 161 1.06 -4.83 3.57
CA TYR A 161 1.29 -5.13 4.98
C TYR A 161 2.78 -5.25 5.31
N TYR A 162 3.59 -5.78 4.40
CA TYR A 162 5.03 -5.87 4.57
C TYR A 162 5.65 -4.49 4.75
N ILE A 163 5.37 -3.56 3.84
CA ILE A 163 5.86 -2.18 3.93
C ILE A 163 5.33 -1.50 5.19
N LYS A 164 4.03 -1.63 5.46
CA LYS A 164 3.38 -1.05 6.65
C LYS A 164 4.02 -1.53 7.96
N HIS A 165 4.37 -2.83 8.03
CA HIS A 165 5.05 -3.41 9.18
C HIS A 165 6.48 -2.86 9.36
N HIS A 166 7.18 -2.62 8.26
CA HIS A 166 8.57 -2.17 8.26
C HIS A 166 8.72 -0.64 8.13
N ILE A 167 7.63 0.12 8.26
CA ILE A 167 7.65 1.56 7.99
C ILE A 167 8.68 2.32 8.83
N LYS A 168 8.86 1.96 10.10
CA LYS A 168 9.89 2.57 10.96
C LYS A 168 11.32 2.34 10.47
N GLN A 169 11.59 1.18 9.89
CA GLN A 169 12.90 0.88 9.30
C GLN A 169 13.08 1.65 7.98
N ILE A 170 12.02 1.76 7.18
CA ILE A 170 12.03 2.55 5.95
C ILE A 170 12.22 4.04 6.25
N GLU A 171 11.59 4.59 7.28
CA GLU A 171 11.79 5.97 7.73
C GLU A 171 13.26 6.26 8.12
N GLN A 172 13.96 5.26 8.67
CA GLN A 172 15.37 5.37 9.03
C GLN A 172 16.30 5.47 7.81
N LEU A 173 15.86 5.00 6.64
CA LEU A 173 16.58 5.17 5.38
C LEU A 173 16.48 6.60 4.84
N GLY A 174 15.51 7.37 5.33
CA GLY A 174 15.30 8.75 4.89
C GLY A 174 16.50 9.63 5.22
N THR A 175 17.01 10.33 4.19
CA THR A 175 18.10 11.30 4.29
C THR A 175 17.57 12.72 4.16
N GLY A 176 18.31 13.68 4.69
CA GLY A 176 17.95 15.11 4.69
C GLY A 176 17.81 15.68 6.10
N THR A 177 18.29 16.92 6.28
CA THR A 177 18.31 17.61 7.59
C THR A 177 16.98 18.27 7.92
N THR A 178 16.34 18.90 6.93
CA THR A 178 15.08 19.63 7.12
C THR A 178 13.87 18.83 6.67
N PHE A 179 13.99 18.13 5.55
CA PHE A 179 12.94 17.24 5.01
C PHE A 179 13.55 15.88 4.68
N LYS A 180 13.24 14.89 5.47
CA LYS A 180 13.66 13.51 5.18
C LYS A 180 12.91 13.00 3.97
N GLU A 181 13.63 12.38 3.04
CA GLU A 181 13.07 11.65 1.92
C GLU A 181 13.77 10.30 1.78
N VAL A 182 12.99 9.25 1.55
CA VAL A 182 13.50 7.91 1.24
C VAL A 182 13.76 7.82 -0.26
N SER A 183 15.00 7.46 -0.63
CA SER A 183 15.38 7.33 -2.03
C SER A 183 14.82 6.04 -2.65
N ARG A 184 14.63 6.05 -3.98
CA ARG A 184 14.28 4.84 -4.73
C ARG A 184 15.37 3.77 -4.60
N ASP A 185 16.64 4.18 -4.61
CA ASP A 185 17.77 3.25 -4.58
C ASP A 185 17.90 2.52 -3.24
N ASP A 186 17.58 3.17 -2.13
CA ASP A 186 17.53 2.55 -0.82
C ASP A 186 16.37 1.55 -0.74
N LEU A 187 15.20 1.91 -1.26
CA LEU A 187 14.07 0.99 -1.34
C LEU A 187 14.35 -0.20 -2.26
N CYS A 188 15.06 0.01 -3.36
CA CYS A 188 15.48 -1.10 -4.23
C CYS A 188 16.28 -2.18 -3.51
N LYS A 189 17.08 -1.80 -2.53
CA LYS A 189 17.94 -2.69 -1.73
C LYS A 189 17.25 -3.20 -0.46
N PHE A 190 16.10 -2.64 -0.09
CA PHE A 190 15.38 -3.02 1.11
C PHE A 190 15.04 -4.52 1.06
N PRO A 191 15.29 -5.29 2.14
CA PRO A 191 15.01 -6.71 2.13
C PRO A 191 13.51 -6.97 2.17
N ILE A 192 13.05 -7.95 1.40
CA ILE A 192 11.69 -8.49 1.45
C ILE A 192 11.72 -9.99 1.64
N LEU A 193 10.84 -10.50 2.48
CA LEU A 193 10.69 -11.92 2.74
C LEU A 193 9.84 -12.56 1.64
N VAL A 194 10.37 -13.56 0.96
CA VAL A 194 9.68 -14.34 -0.08
C VAL A 194 9.21 -15.66 0.51
N ILE A 195 7.92 -15.94 0.38
CA ILE A 195 7.25 -17.02 1.09
C ILE A 195 7.46 -18.33 0.36
N GLY A 196 8.08 -19.32 1.05
CA GLY A 196 8.30 -20.66 0.52
C GLY A 196 7.08 -21.59 0.59
N ALA A 197 6.20 -21.39 1.58
CA ALA A 197 4.98 -22.19 1.79
C ALA A 197 3.85 -21.76 0.81
N LYS A 198 4.00 -22.07 -0.48
CA LYS A 198 3.15 -21.53 -1.56
C LYS A 198 1.67 -21.81 -1.39
N ASP A 199 1.28 -22.98 -0.89
CA ASP A 199 -0.14 -23.31 -0.75
C ASP A 199 -0.79 -22.58 0.43
N ALA A 200 -0.11 -22.49 1.57
CA ALA A 200 -0.54 -21.64 2.67
C ALA A 200 -0.62 -20.17 2.22
N TYR A 201 0.37 -19.68 1.47
CA TYR A 201 0.35 -18.32 0.94
C TYR A 201 -0.87 -18.05 0.04
N LYS A 202 -1.20 -18.96 -0.87
CA LYS A 202 -2.41 -18.84 -1.70
C LYS A 202 -3.68 -18.77 -0.87
N GLN A 203 -3.79 -19.60 0.17
CA GLN A 203 -4.93 -19.54 1.11
C GLN A 203 -5.00 -18.19 1.81
N TRP A 204 -3.87 -17.66 2.25
CA TRP A 204 -3.81 -16.36 2.87
C TRP A 204 -4.27 -15.24 1.90
N ILE A 205 -3.83 -15.27 0.64
CA ILE A 205 -4.26 -14.31 -0.39
C ILE A 205 -5.79 -14.35 -0.54
N VAL A 206 -6.38 -15.53 -0.66
CA VAL A 206 -7.86 -15.68 -0.78
C VAL A 206 -8.57 -15.05 0.41
N LEU A 207 -8.14 -15.34 1.63
CA LEU A 207 -8.73 -14.77 2.86
C LEU A 207 -8.58 -13.23 2.88
N GLN A 208 -7.42 -12.72 2.48
CA GLN A 208 -7.19 -11.28 2.44
C GLN A 208 -8.02 -10.58 1.35
N ASP A 209 -8.21 -11.22 0.20
CA ASP A 209 -9.04 -10.68 -0.88
C ASP A 209 -10.51 -10.61 -0.47
N GLU A 210 -11.02 -11.62 0.26
CA GLU A 210 -12.39 -11.59 0.81
C GLU A 210 -12.58 -10.42 1.78
N ILE A 211 -11.62 -10.22 2.70
CA ILE A 211 -11.65 -9.09 3.63
C ILE A 211 -11.55 -7.76 2.86
N ALA A 212 -10.60 -7.67 1.92
CA ALA A 212 -10.38 -6.49 1.10
C ALA A 212 -11.62 -6.09 0.28
N ASN A 213 -12.29 -7.07 -0.32
CA ASN A 213 -13.53 -6.83 -1.07
C ASN A 213 -14.65 -6.29 -0.18
N LYS A 214 -14.81 -6.82 1.05
CA LYS A 214 -15.77 -6.27 2.02
C LYS A 214 -15.42 -4.85 2.43
N GLN A 215 -14.14 -4.58 2.71
CA GLN A 215 -13.67 -3.23 3.03
C GLN A 215 -13.93 -2.25 1.87
N PHE A 216 -13.71 -2.70 0.65
CA PHE A 216 -13.94 -1.91 -0.55
C PHE A 216 -15.40 -1.49 -0.70
N VAL A 217 -16.33 -2.45 -0.56
CA VAL A 217 -17.78 -2.17 -0.62
C VAL A 217 -18.19 -1.17 0.46
N LEU A 218 -17.75 -1.41 1.70
CA LEU A 218 -18.05 -0.54 2.84
C LEU A 218 -17.49 0.88 2.66
N THR A 219 -16.28 1.02 2.10
CA THR A 219 -15.69 2.34 1.85
C THR A 219 -16.53 3.15 0.85
N LYS A 220 -17.04 2.50 -0.22
CA LYS A 220 -17.95 3.16 -1.17
C LYS A 220 -19.27 3.56 -0.52
N GLU A 221 -19.83 2.68 0.30
CA GLU A 221 -21.07 2.96 1.02
C GLU A 221 -20.90 4.14 2.01
N ILE A 222 -19.81 4.15 2.78
CA ILE A 222 -19.46 5.25 3.69
C ILE A 222 -19.33 6.57 2.92
N ALA A 223 -18.65 6.58 1.78
CA ALA A 223 -18.51 7.78 0.96
C ALA A 223 -19.87 8.30 0.45
N ALA A 224 -20.74 7.39 -0.01
CA ALA A 224 -22.10 7.75 -0.47
C ALA A 224 -22.96 8.30 0.67
N LEU A 225 -22.95 7.65 1.83
CA LEU A 225 -23.71 8.09 3.01
C LEU A 225 -23.17 9.42 3.57
N THR A 226 -21.86 9.62 3.55
CA THR A 226 -21.24 10.89 3.96
C THR A 226 -21.70 12.03 3.05
N LYS A 227 -21.67 11.81 1.74
CA LYS A 227 -22.18 12.79 0.78
C LYS A 227 -23.65 13.14 1.02
N GLN A 228 -24.50 12.12 1.20
CA GLN A 228 -25.92 12.33 1.51
C GLN A 228 -26.13 13.12 2.81
N ARG A 229 -25.37 12.79 3.86
CA ARG A 229 -25.41 13.54 5.11
C ARG A 229 -25.06 15.00 4.89
N ASP A 230 -23.98 15.28 4.18
CA ASP A 230 -23.49 16.65 3.95
C ASP A 230 -24.45 17.48 3.08
N GLU A 231 -25.17 16.82 2.16
CA GLU A 231 -26.23 17.46 1.38
C GLU A 231 -27.51 17.75 2.21
N LEU A 232 -27.89 16.85 3.12
CA LEU A 232 -29.11 16.96 3.93
C LEU A 232 -28.91 17.84 5.17
N LEU A 233 -27.74 17.88 5.75
CA LEU A 233 -27.49 18.60 7.01
C LEU A 233 -27.83 20.11 6.92
N PRO A 234 -27.45 20.84 5.86
CA PRO A 234 -27.84 22.25 5.70
C PRO A 234 -29.35 22.45 5.57
N LEU A 235 -30.09 21.53 4.94
CA LEU A 235 -31.55 21.58 4.79
C LEU A 235 -32.23 21.43 6.14
N LEU A 236 -31.75 20.47 6.96
CA LEU A 236 -32.29 20.26 8.31
C LEU A 236 -32.00 21.45 9.25
N MET A 237 -30.82 22.05 9.12
CA MET A 237 -30.45 23.22 9.93
C MET A 237 -31.20 24.49 9.55
N ASN A 238 -31.66 24.61 8.29
CA ASN A 238 -32.43 25.75 7.80
C ASN A 238 -33.94 25.55 7.92
N GLY A 239 -34.40 24.46 8.53
CA GLY A 239 -35.83 24.23 8.81
C GLY A 239 -36.67 23.89 7.58
N GLN A 240 -36.08 23.37 6.52
CA GLN A 240 -36.77 22.89 5.30
C GLN A 240 -36.87 21.35 5.30
#